data_184410266dc227f591328815aa8e02c2
#
_entry.id   184410266dc227f591328815aa8e02c2
#
_cell.length_a   1.000
_cell.length_b   1.000
_cell.length_c   1.000
_cell.angle_alpha   90.00
_cell.angle_beta   90.00
_cell.angle_gamma   90.00
#
_symmetry.space_group_name_H-M   'P 1'
#
loop_
_entity.id
_entity.type
_entity.pdbx_description
1 polymer ?
#
loop_
_entity_poly.entity_id
_entity_poly.type
_entity_poly.pdbx_seq_one_letter_code
_entity_poly.pdbx_strand_id
1 'polypeptide(L)'
;MPGMIISNPPFGNAIPIIEKAINDVADDGYVVMLLRLNFFGGKNKEEFFNKYMPEWCFVHHKRISFTDKKDAAGFTIYDKNGVPKRGGTDSIEYMHAVWRKSNLKPEYTKLVLI
;
A
#
# COMPACT_ATOMS: atom_id res chain seq x y z
N MET A 1 0.48 3.64 23.91
CA MET A 1 0.04 3.13 22.60
C MET A 1 0.20 4.23 21.57
N PRO A 2 0.75 3.92 20.40
CA PRO A 2 0.87 4.93 19.36
C PRO A 2 -0.49 5.34 18.81
N GLY A 3 -0.64 6.62 18.47
CA GLY A 3 -1.84 7.15 17.81
C GLY A 3 -1.90 6.85 16.33
N MET A 4 -0.77 6.49 15.71
CA MET A 4 -0.68 6.14 14.29
C MET A 4 0.47 5.17 14.07
N ILE A 5 0.23 4.17 13.25
CA ILE A 5 1.26 3.24 12.78
C ILE A 5 1.29 3.32 11.26
N ILE A 6 2.46 3.63 10.69
CA ILE A 6 2.68 3.69 9.24
C ILE A 6 3.72 2.64 8.88
N SER A 7 3.43 1.80 7.90
CA SER A 7 4.35 0.75 7.49
C SER A 7 4.21 0.40 6.01
N ASN A 8 5.24 -0.25 5.50
CA ASN A 8 5.28 -0.84 4.16
C ASN A 8 5.53 -2.34 4.33
N PRO A 9 4.47 -3.14 4.61
CA PRO A 9 4.66 -4.57 4.90
C PRO A 9 5.05 -5.35 3.66
N PRO A 10 5.78 -6.47 3.81
CA PRO A 10 6.01 -7.40 2.70
C PRO A 10 4.66 -7.91 2.19
N PHE A 11 4.49 -7.93 0.87
CA PHE A 11 3.19 -8.26 0.28
C PHE A 11 2.68 -9.66 0.61
N GLY A 12 3.58 -10.63 0.72
CA GLY A 12 3.19 -12.00 1.07
C GLY A 12 2.78 -12.19 2.53
N ASN A 13 3.00 -11.20 3.39
CA ASN A 13 2.78 -11.29 4.83
C ASN A 13 2.06 -10.08 5.41
N ALA A 14 1.33 -9.37 4.57
CA ALA A 14 0.70 -8.10 4.96
C ALA A 14 -0.41 -8.28 6.00
N ILE A 15 -1.28 -9.27 5.84
CA ILE A 15 -2.44 -9.45 6.72
C ILE A 15 -2.07 -9.57 8.19
N PRO A 16 -1.14 -10.47 8.59
CA PRO A 16 -0.76 -10.56 10.01
C PRO A 16 -0.17 -9.25 10.55
N ILE A 17 0.59 -8.56 9.73
CA ILE A 17 1.22 -7.28 10.11
C ILE A 17 0.15 -6.20 10.32
N ILE A 18 -0.84 -6.12 9.44
CA ILE A 18 -1.93 -5.17 9.56
C ILE A 18 -2.77 -5.46 10.80
N GLU A 19 -3.12 -6.72 11.04
CA GLU A 19 -3.88 -7.11 12.21
C GLU A 19 -3.15 -6.75 13.50
N LYS A 20 -1.85 -7.01 13.56
CA LYS A 20 -1.04 -6.64 14.72
C LYS A 20 -1.02 -5.13 14.91
N ALA A 21 -0.84 -4.36 13.86
CA ALA A 21 -0.84 -2.91 13.94
C ALA A 21 -2.18 -2.36 14.45
N ILE A 22 -3.29 -2.92 13.98
CA ILE A 22 -4.63 -2.52 14.45
C ILE A 22 -4.78 -2.80 15.95
N ASN A 23 -4.27 -3.93 16.42
CA ASN A 23 -4.31 -4.26 17.83
C ASN A 23 -3.42 -3.36 18.69
N ASP A 24 -2.28 -2.94 18.14
CA ASP A 24 -1.27 -2.18 18.89
C ASP A 24 -1.53 -0.66 18.91
N VAL A 25 -2.30 -0.14 17.97
CA VAL A 25 -2.58 1.29 17.91
C VAL A 25 -3.60 1.70 19.00
N ALA A 26 -3.60 2.97 19.38
CA ALA A 26 -4.59 3.50 20.33
C ALA A 26 -6.03 3.33 19.81
N ASP A 27 -7.02 3.31 20.69
CA ASP A 27 -8.41 3.00 20.33
C ASP A 27 -9.00 3.92 19.26
N ASP A 28 -8.57 5.16 19.20
CA ASP A 28 -8.98 6.14 18.19
C ASP A 28 -7.87 6.36 17.13
N GLY A 29 -6.87 5.50 17.12
CA GLY A 29 -5.71 5.64 16.25
C GLY A 29 -5.92 5.13 14.84
N TYR A 30 -4.91 5.38 14.02
CA TYR A 30 -4.91 5.02 12.61
C TYR A 30 -3.77 4.07 12.28
N VAL A 31 -4.03 3.18 11.33
CA VAL A 31 -3.02 2.32 10.72
C VAL A 31 -2.96 2.66 9.24
N VAL A 32 -1.79 3.06 8.76
CA VAL A 32 -1.56 3.44 7.36
C VAL A 32 -0.56 2.46 6.75
N MET A 33 -0.97 1.79 5.68
CA MET A 33 -0.13 0.79 5.02
C MET A 33 0.02 1.11 3.54
N LEU A 34 1.26 1.09 3.07
CA LEU A 34 1.55 1.15 1.63
C LEU A 34 1.38 -0.26 1.05
N LEU A 35 0.41 -0.43 0.19
CA LEU A 35 0.05 -1.72 -0.39
C LEU A 35 -0.10 -1.61 -1.91
N ARG A 36 -0.01 -2.74 -2.58
CA ARG A 36 -0.41 -2.81 -3.99
C ARG A 36 -1.93 -2.69 -4.09
N LEU A 37 -2.41 -2.04 -5.14
CA LEU A 37 -3.84 -1.86 -5.32
C LEU A 37 -4.59 -3.20 -5.41
N ASN A 38 -3.96 -4.23 -5.96
CA ASN A 38 -4.54 -5.57 -6.04
C ASN A 38 -4.70 -6.28 -4.69
N PHE A 39 -4.30 -5.63 -3.59
CA PHE A 39 -4.53 -6.17 -2.24
C PHE A 39 -6.01 -6.46 -1.97
N PHE A 40 -6.92 -5.74 -2.62
CA PHE A 40 -8.36 -5.99 -2.48
C PHE A 40 -8.82 -7.28 -3.16
N GLY A 41 -8.03 -7.82 -4.07
CA GLY A 41 -8.35 -9.09 -4.72
C GLY A 41 -7.76 -10.29 -3.96
N GLY A 42 -8.26 -11.46 -4.27
CA GLY A 42 -7.73 -12.70 -3.71
C GLY A 42 -8.71 -13.42 -2.80
N LYS A 43 -8.74 -14.75 -2.95
CA LYS A 43 -9.72 -15.61 -2.29
C LYS A 43 -9.60 -15.61 -0.77
N ASN A 44 -8.40 -15.38 -0.26
CA ASN A 44 -8.12 -15.52 1.19
C ASN A 44 -8.31 -14.23 1.97
N LYS A 45 -8.77 -13.17 1.33
CA LYS A 45 -8.86 -11.85 1.97
C LYS A 45 -10.26 -11.46 2.38
N GLU A 46 -11.26 -12.20 1.96
CA GLU A 46 -12.65 -11.90 2.29
C GLU A 46 -12.88 -11.88 3.80
N GLU A 47 -12.37 -12.88 4.51
CA GLU A 47 -12.50 -12.94 5.97
C GLU A 47 -11.81 -11.76 6.64
N PHE A 48 -10.63 -11.38 6.15
CA PHE A 48 -9.92 -10.21 6.66
C PHE A 48 -10.75 -8.93 6.49
N PHE A 49 -11.26 -8.69 5.29
CA PHE A 49 -12.06 -7.48 5.02
C PHE A 49 -13.40 -7.48 5.74
N ASN A 50 -13.96 -8.63 6.04
CA ASN A 50 -15.17 -8.71 6.85
C ASN A 50 -14.95 -8.21 8.29
N LYS A 51 -13.71 -8.26 8.77
CA LYS A 51 -13.34 -7.78 10.10
C LYS A 51 -12.75 -6.38 10.08
N TYR A 52 -11.97 -6.07 9.04
CA TYR A 52 -11.15 -4.87 8.98
C TYR A 52 -11.24 -4.21 7.61
N MET A 53 -12.12 -3.24 7.47
CA MET A 53 -12.20 -2.44 6.24
C MET A 53 -11.50 -1.10 6.45
N PRO A 54 -10.68 -0.65 5.50
CA PRO A 54 -10.08 0.66 5.61
C PRO A 54 -11.13 1.76 5.46
N GLU A 55 -10.92 2.85 6.19
CA GLU A 55 -11.78 4.03 6.10
C GLU A 55 -11.45 4.84 4.85
N TRP A 56 -10.16 4.86 4.45
CA TRP A 56 -9.67 5.60 3.32
C TRP A 56 -8.70 4.77 2.49
N CYS A 57 -8.70 5.00 1.17
CA CYS A 57 -7.67 4.52 0.26
C CYS A 57 -7.18 5.68 -0.58
N PHE A 58 -5.93 6.07 -0.36
CA PHE A 58 -5.27 7.08 -1.18
C PHE A 58 -4.50 6.38 -2.29
N VAL A 59 -5.06 6.40 -3.49
CA VAL A 59 -4.49 5.70 -4.64
C VAL A 59 -3.55 6.64 -5.39
N HIS A 60 -2.30 6.21 -5.58
CA HIS A 60 -1.33 6.95 -6.35
C HIS A 60 -1.66 6.84 -7.83
N HIS A 61 -2.09 7.93 -8.45
CA HIS A 61 -2.44 7.92 -9.87
C HIS A 61 -1.22 7.93 -10.78
N LYS A 62 -0.06 8.32 -10.24
CA LYS A 62 1.23 8.17 -10.93
C LYS A 62 1.92 6.95 -10.37
N ARG A 63 2.45 6.13 -11.27
CA ARG A 63 3.20 4.94 -10.86
C ARG A 63 4.43 5.34 -10.08
N ILE A 64 4.65 4.66 -8.96
CA ILE A 64 5.85 4.86 -8.15
C ILE A 64 6.97 4.07 -8.79
N SER A 65 8.05 4.76 -9.16
CA SER A 65 9.27 4.15 -9.63
C SER A 65 10.35 4.39 -8.60
N PHE A 66 10.84 3.34 -7.98
CA PHE A 66 11.82 3.46 -6.90
C PHE A 66 13.24 3.66 -7.42
N THR A 67 13.54 3.13 -8.62
CA THR A 67 14.87 3.26 -9.23
C THR A 67 14.75 3.33 -10.74
N ASP A 68 15.73 4.00 -11.38
CA ASP A 68 15.94 3.89 -12.81
C ASP A 68 16.54 2.53 -13.12
N LYS A 69 16.24 2.02 -14.31
CA LYS A 69 16.83 0.77 -14.76
C LYS A 69 18.34 0.92 -14.95
N LYS A 70 19.10 0.00 -14.39
CA LYS A 70 20.56 0.00 -14.45
C LYS A 70 21.06 -1.15 -15.32
N ASP A 71 22.21 -0.95 -15.99
CA ASP A 71 22.90 -2.02 -16.66
C ASP A 71 23.76 -2.83 -15.66
N ALA A 72 24.48 -3.85 -16.17
CA ALA A 72 25.30 -4.70 -15.31
C ALA A 72 26.46 -3.96 -14.63
N ALA A 73 26.89 -2.83 -15.17
CA ALA A 73 27.95 -2.00 -14.60
C ALA A 73 27.41 -0.94 -13.63
N GLY A 74 26.09 -0.86 -13.44
CA GLY A 74 25.47 0.10 -12.56
C GLY A 74 25.15 1.45 -13.18
N PHE A 75 25.32 1.60 -14.48
CA PHE A 75 24.98 2.83 -15.18
C PHE A 75 23.50 2.86 -15.56
N THR A 76 22.91 4.05 -15.49
CA THR A 76 21.52 4.26 -15.92
C THR A 76 21.36 3.95 -17.41
N ILE A 77 20.32 3.17 -17.74
CA ILE A 77 19.98 2.85 -19.13
C ILE A 77 19.03 3.92 -19.65
N TYR A 78 19.33 4.44 -20.84
CA TYR A 78 18.51 5.46 -21.50
C TYR A 78 17.80 4.87 -22.72
N ASP A 79 16.63 5.41 -23.04
CA ASP A 79 15.92 5.07 -24.27
C ASP A 79 16.49 5.86 -25.48
N LYS A 80 15.85 5.70 -26.64
CA LYS A 80 16.26 6.38 -27.88
C LYS A 80 16.26 7.91 -27.77
N ASN A 81 15.45 8.46 -26.88
CA ASN A 81 15.26 9.88 -26.70
C ASN A 81 16.11 10.46 -25.56
N GLY A 82 16.98 9.62 -24.97
CA GLY A 82 17.83 10.04 -23.86
C GLY A 82 17.12 10.13 -22.53
N VAL A 83 15.95 9.51 -22.39
CA VAL A 83 15.20 9.46 -21.14
C VAL A 83 15.58 8.20 -20.37
N PRO A 84 15.89 8.29 -19.06
CA PRO A 84 16.22 7.12 -18.29
C PRO A 84 15.08 6.10 -18.30
N LYS A 85 15.41 4.85 -18.59
CA LYS A 85 14.43 3.77 -18.48
C LYS A 85 14.15 3.46 -17.02
N ARG A 86 12.90 3.27 -16.70
CA ARG A 86 12.50 2.87 -15.36
C ARG A 86 12.78 1.38 -15.15
N GLY A 87 13.25 1.05 -13.96
CA GLY A 87 13.49 -0.32 -13.57
C GLY A 87 12.20 -1.06 -13.28
N GLY A 88 12.18 -2.32 -13.68
CA GLY A 88 11.16 -3.27 -13.27
C GLY A 88 9.77 -2.95 -13.76
N THR A 89 8.86 -3.20 -12.98
CA THR A 89 7.45 -3.36 -13.18
C THR A 89 6.70 -2.05 -13.06
N ASP A 90 6.81 -1.21 -14.06
CA ASP A 90 6.11 0.08 -14.10
C ASP A 90 4.58 -0.05 -14.11
N SER A 91 4.09 -1.30 -14.20
CA SER A 91 2.66 -1.60 -14.17
C SER A 91 2.08 -1.76 -12.77
N ILE A 92 2.91 -1.70 -11.71
CA ILE A 92 2.40 -1.89 -10.35
C ILE A 92 1.84 -0.58 -9.83
N GLU A 93 0.60 -0.64 -9.38
CA GLU A 93 -0.08 0.49 -8.76
C GLU A 93 -0.12 0.32 -7.25
N TYR A 94 0.04 1.42 -6.52
CA TYR A 94 0.13 1.44 -5.08
C TYR A 94 -0.96 2.33 -4.47
N MET A 95 -1.29 2.02 -3.23
CA MET A 95 -2.20 2.83 -2.43
C MET A 95 -1.67 2.95 -1.01
N HIS A 96 -2.09 4.01 -0.31
CA HIS A 96 -2.02 4.06 1.13
C HIS A 96 -3.41 3.76 1.66
N ALA A 97 -3.57 2.58 2.26
CA ALA A 97 -4.82 2.19 2.90
C ALA A 97 -4.77 2.63 4.36
N VAL A 98 -5.84 3.26 4.83
CA VAL A 98 -5.93 3.82 6.18
C VAL A 98 -7.06 3.15 6.93
N TRP A 99 -6.71 2.39 7.97
CA TRP A 99 -7.67 1.82 8.91
C TRP A 99 -7.77 2.71 10.14
N ARG A 100 -8.98 2.95 10.59
CA ARG A 100 -9.22 3.62 11.85
C ARG A 100 -9.75 2.60 12.85
N LYS A 101 -9.07 2.44 13.97
CA LYS A 101 -9.41 1.39 14.96
C LYS A 101 -10.82 1.57 15.51
N SER A 102 -11.30 2.78 15.65
CA SER A 102 -12.66 3.07 16.13
C SER A 102 -13.74 2.87 15.07
N ASN A 103 -13.36 2.60 13.80
CA ASN A 103 -14.30 2.41 12.69
C ASN A 103 -13.77 1.38 11.70
N LEU A 104 -13.72 0.12 12.14
CA LEU A 104 -13.18 -0.98 11.32
C LEU A 104 -14.22 -1.57 10.36
N LYS A 105 -15.46 -1.11 10.42
CA LYS A 105 -16.52 -1.53 9.51
C LYS A 105 -17.28 -0.30 8.99
N PRO A 106 -16.59 0.58 8.25
CA PRO A 106 -17.28 1.73 7.66
C PRO A 106 -18.31 1.26 6.64
N GLU A 107 -19.34 2.04 6.44
CA GLU A 107 -20.37 1.75 5.45
C GLU A 107 -19.76 1.65 4.04
N TYR A 108 -18.79 2.48 3.75
CA TYR A 108 -18.01 2.45 2.52
C TYR A 108 -16.60 3.00 2.77
N THR A 109 -15.66 2.58 1.94
CA THR A 109 -14.30 3.11 1.96
C THR A 109 -14.20 4.28 1.00
N LYS A 110 -13.67 5.41 1.47
CA LYS A 110 -13.45 6.57 0.63
C LYS A 110 -12.17 6.39 -0.19
N LEU A 111 -12.28 6.55 -1.49
CA LEU A 111 -11.14 6.44 -2.39
C LEU A 111 -10.77 7.83 -2.92
N VAL A 112 -9.50 8.19 -2.79
CA VAL A 112 -8.98 9.47 -3.24
C VAL A 112 -7.76 9.22 -4.12
N LEU A 113 -7.73 9.84 -5.28
CA LEU A 113 -6.55 9.81 -6.16
C LEU A 113 -5.59 10.91 -5.74
N ILE A 114 -4.34 10.54 -5.56
CA ILE A 114 -3.30 11.49 -5.14
C ILE A 114 -2.09 11.49 -6.08
#